data_7d971739ab1a1113db37de56ce5578fc
#
_entry.id   7d971739ab1a1113db37de56ce5578fc
#
_cell.length_a   1.000
_cell.length_b   1.000
_cell.length_c   1.000
_cell.angle_alpha   90.00
_cell.angle_beta   90.00
_cell.angle_gamma   90.00
#
_symmetry.space_group_name_H-M   'P 1'
#
loop_
_entity.id
_entity.type
_entity.pdbx_description
1 polymer ?
#
loop_
_entity_poly.entity_id
_entity_poly.type
_entity_poly.pdbx_seq_one_letter_code
_entity_poly.pdbx_strand_id
1 'polypeptide(L)'
;LKQLQEAIESMDLNQMQEALQKFDFSEDMYQDRLERTLDLFKQFRVQQDMDEIEKRAQDLSETENKLAEETAKLENEENAPQDASGDNKQPQDRAEDLAKQQEMAAEEMKKLEEKMEEVRERMEELKNAPSEEMKDLLEDTQDEQISQKMNQNADELRENELQEAKQGQQKMSQQLSQMAAKMDEMKMSMQGAQMQLNIAAIRMALE
;
A
#
# COMPACT_ATOMS: atom_id res chain seq x y z
N LEU A 1 36.03 -2.14 -22.99
CA LEU A 1 36.67 -1.63 -21.77
C LEU A 1 38.07 -2.24 -21.55
N LYS A 2 38.20 -3.58 -21.53
CA LYS A 2 39.50 -4.26 -21.31
C LYS A 2 40.56 -3.90 -22.36
N GLN A 3 40.20 -3.89 -23.65
CA GLN A 3 41.08 -3.50 -24.75
C GLN A 3 41.53 -2.05 -24.70
N LEU A 4 40.61 -1.14 -24.22
CA LEU A 4 40.93 0.29 -24.03
C LEU A 4 41.91 0.45 -22.85
N GLN A 5 41.76 -0.33 -21.79
CA GLN A 5 42.63 -0.33 -20.63
C GLN A 5 44.05 -0.85 -20.99
N GLU A 6 44.12 -1.92 -21.76
CA GLU A 6 45.40 -2.47 -22.28
C GLU A 6 46.11 -1.49 -23.24
N ALA A 7 45.35 -0.75 -24.10
CA ALA A 7 45.89 0.25 -24.99
C ALA A 7 46.41 1.50 -24.24
N ILE A 8 45.75 1.88 -23.14
CA ILE A 8 46.19 2.99 -22.26
C ILE A 8 47.49 2.58 -21.52
N GLU A 9 47.55 1.34 -21.02
CA GLU A 9 48.74 0.80 -20.32
C GLU A 9 49.95 0.69 -21.25
N SER A 10 49.72 0.35 -22.54
CA SER A 10 50.81 0.21 -23.53
C SER A 10 51.27 1.54 -24.16
N MET A 11 50.54 2.64 -23.92
CA MET A 11 50.74 3.96 -24.55
C MET A 11 50.81 3.90 -26.09
N ASP A 12 50.20 2.91 -26.73
CA ASP A 12 50.15 2.78 -28.18
C ASP A 12 48.96 3.56 -28.76
N LEU A 13 49.24 4.71 -29.35
CA LEU A 13 48.26 5.62 -29.97
C LEU A 13 47.43 4.94 -31.06
N ASN A 14 47.99 3.99 -31.81
CA ASN A 14 47.26 3.26 -32.87
C ASN A 14 46.25 2.29 -32.27
N GLN A 15 46.65 1.55 -31.22
CA GLN A 15 45.75 0.62 -30.50
C GLN A 15 44.69 1.41 -29.76
N MET A 16 44.98 2.58 -29.19
CA MET A 16 43.95 3.46 -28.60
C MET A 16 42.94 3.95 -29.63
N GLN A 17 43.41 4.31 -30.83
CA GLN A 17 42.55 4.79 -31.91
C GLN A 17 41.65 3.68 -32.46
N GLU A 18 42.19 2.44 -32.62
CA GLU A 18 41.41 1.26 -32.99
C GLU A 18 40.42 0.84 -31.87
N ALA A 19 40.83 0.90 -30.60
CA ALA A 19 39.95 0.60 -29.48
C ALA A 19 38.81 1.63 -29.33
N LEU A 20 39.08 2.93 -29.60
CA LEU A 20 38.09 3.98 -29.62
C LEU A 20 37.14 3.87 -30.82
N GLN A 21 37.63 3.44 -32.00
CA GLN A 21 36.77 3.16 -33.15
C GLN A 21 35.89 1.93 -32.97
N LYS A 22 36.36 0.92 -32.20
CA LYS A 22 35.58 -0.26 -31.83
C LYS A 22 34.70 -0.02 -30.61
N PHE A 23 34.93 1.06 -29.90
CA PHE A 23 34.06 1.51 -28.82
C PHE A 23 32.91 2.31 -29.49
N ASP A 24 32.01 1.54 -30.11
CA ASP A 24 30.77 2.05 -30.61
C ASP A 24 29.96 2.51 -29.40
N PHE A 25 30.02 3.80 -29.12
CA PHE A 25 29.21 4.47 -28.12
C PHE A 25 27.81 4.55 -28.71
N SER A 26 27.13 3.41 -28.75
CA SER A 26 25.77 3.38 -29.21
C SER A 26 24.93 4.13 -28.17
N GLU A 27 24.60 5.35 -28.50
CA GLU A 27 23.70 6.23 -27.75
C GLU A 27 22.40 5.51 -27.44
N ASP A 28 21.94 4.65 -28.34
CA ASP A 28 20.78 3.79 -28.20
C ASP A 28 20.94 2.77 -27.05
N MET A 29 22.12 2.12 -26.91
CA MET A 29 22.36 1.18 -25.78
C MET A 29 22.41 1.89 -24.43
N TYR A 30 22.82 3.18 -24.42
CA TYR A 30 22.85 3.96 -23.18
C TYR A 30 21.44 4.39 -22.79
N GLN A 31 20.62 4.79 -23.75
CA GLN A 31 19.22 5.14 -23.57
C GLN A 31 18.43 3.93 -23.08
N ASP A 32 18.56 2.76 -23.71
CA ASP A 32 17.92 1.51 -23.28
C ASP A 32 18.26 1.13 -21.83
N ARG A 33 19.53 1.30 -21.43
CA ARG A 33 19.93 1.02 -20.04
C ARG A 33 19.35 2.03 -19.06
N LEU A 34 19.28 3.29 -19.45
CA LEU A 34 18.72 4.37 -18.64
C LEU A 34 17.21 4.18 -18.46
N GLU A 35 16.50 3.83 -19.54
CA GLU A 35 15.06 3.50 -19.50
C GLU A 35 14.79 2.30 -18.59
N ARG A 36 15.54 1.21 -18.74
CA ARG A 36 15.41 0.05 -17.85
C ARG A 36 15.67 0.38 -16.38
N THR A 37 16.67 1.22 -16.12
CA THR A 37 16.96 1.66 -14.75
C THR A 37 15.83 2.51 -14.20
N LEU A 38 15.27 3.40 -15.01
CA LEU A 38 14.12 4.23 -14.63
C LEU A 38 12.89 3.36 -14.34
N ASP A 39 12.60 2.38 -15.20
CA ASP A 39 11.50 1.44 -15.01
C ASP A 39 11.65 0.64 -13.71
N LEU A 40 12.87 0.18 -13.40
CA LEU A 40 13.15 -0.50 -12.14
C LEU A 40 12.91 0.41 -10.92
N PHE A 41 13.31 1.68 -11.00
CA PHE A 41 13.03 2.65 -9.93
C PHE A 41 11.54 2.91 -9.75
N LYS A 42 10.80 3.07 -10.86
CA LYS A 42 9.34 3.23 -10.81
C LYS A 42 8.68 2.00 -10.17
N GLN A 43 9.06 0.80 -10.58
CA GLN A 43 8.55 -0.45 -10.01
C GLN A 43 8.85 -0.55 -8.52
N PHE A 44 10.08 -0.26 -8.10
CA PHE A 44 10.46 -0.28 -6.68
C PHE A 44 9.63 0.70 -5.85
N ARG A 45 9.39 1.90 -6.38
CA ARG A 45 8.56 2.90 -5.71
C ARG A 45 7.12 2.43 -5.57
N VAL A 46 6.52 1.89 -6.64
CA VAL A 46 5.17 1.32 -6.59
C VAL A 46 5.09 0.21 -5.56
N GLN A 47 6.09 -0.67 -5.51
CA GLN A 47 6.13 -1.75 -4.51
C GLN A 47 6.19 -1.22 -3.07
N GLN A 48 7.01 -0.19 -2.80
CA GLN A 48 7.03 0.47 -1.49
C GLN A 48 5.69 1.12 -1.13
N ASP A 49 5.07 1.79 -2.09
CA ASP A 49 3.76 2.42 -1.90
C ASP A 49 2.68 1.36 -1.60
N MET A 50 2.73 0.20 -2.28
CA MET A 50 1.83 -0.93 -2.00
C MET A 50 2.04 -1.53 -0.61
N ASP A 51 3.31 -1.68 -0.17
CA ASP A 51 3.62 -2.12 1.20
C ASP A 51 3.07 -1.14 2.24
N GLU A 52 3.13 0.15 1.96
CA GLU A 52 2.57 1.20 2.83
C GLU A 52 1.05 1.10 2.91
N ILE A 53 0.36 0.93 1.76
CA ILE A 53 -1.11 0.79 1.70
C ILE A 53 -1.56 -0.46 2.47
N GLU A 54 -0.93 -1.61 2.20
CA GLU A 54 -1.23 -2.85 2.91
C GLU A 54 -1.10 -2.69 4.42
N LYS A 55 0.03 -2.13 4.88
CA LYS A 55 0.27 -1.91 6.30
C LYS A 55 -0.77 -0.97 6.92
N ARG A 56 -1.11 0.13 6.25
CA ARG A 56 -2.14 1.07 6.74
C ARG A 56 -3.52 0.42 6.82
N ALA A 57 -3.88 -0.41 5.84
CA ALA A 57 -5.13 -1.17 5.87
C ALA A 57 -5.15 -2.17 7.05
N GLN A 58 -4.03 -2.85 7.33
CA GLN A 58 -3.89 -3.72 8.51
C GLN A 58 -4.00 -2.93 9.81
N ASP A 59 -3.29 -1.82 9.94
CA ASP A 59 -3.31 -0.96 11.13
C ASP A 59 -4.72 -0.41 11.39
N LEU A 60 -5.45 0.00 10.34
CA LEU A 60 -6.85 0.43 10.43
C LEU A 60 -7.77 -0.72 10.83
N SER A 61 -7.57 -1.92 10.27
CA SER A 61 -8.34 -3.12 10.66
C SER A 61 -8.16 -3.45 12.15
N GLU A 62 -6.93 -3.38 12.65
CA GLU A 62 -6.65 -3.57 14.08
C GLU A 62 -7.28 -2.49 14.95
N THR A 63 -7.29 -1.24 14.46
CA THR A 63 -7.92 -0.11 15.15
C THR A 63 -9.42 -0.32 15.27
N GLU A 64 -10.10 -0.70 14.19
CA GLU A 64 -11.53 -1.01 14.20
C GLU A 64 -11.87 -2.18 15.13
N ASN A 65 -11.03 -3.22 15.18
CA ASN A 65 -11.19 -4.32 16.12
C ASN A 65 -11.09 -3.85 17.59
N LYS A 66 -10.12 -2.99 17.90
CA LYS A 66 -9.94 -2.43 19.25
C LYS A 66 -11.14 -1.55 19.63
N LEU A 67 -11.60 -0.71 18.70
CA LEU A 67 -12.78 0.11 18.92
C LEU A 67 -14.02 -0.75 19.19
N ALA A 68 -14.22 -1.82 18.42
CA ALA A 68 -15.33 -2.77 18.64
C ALA A 68 -15.25 -3.46 20.02
N GLU A 69 -14.06 -3.84 20.47
CA GLU A 69 -13.84 -4.42 21.80
C GLU A 69 -14.13 -3.42 22.93
N GLU A 70 -13.70 -2.16 22.77
CA GLU A 70 -13.94 -1.10 23.74
C GLU A 70 -15.43 -0.71 23.79
N THR A 71 -16.08 -0.63 22.62
CA THR A 71 -17.52 -0.41 22.51
C THR A 71 -18.30 -1.54 23.19
N ALA A 72 -17.88 -2.81 22.99
CA ALA A 72 -18.49 -3.95 23.67
C ALA A 72 -18.34 -3.91 25.19
N LYS A 73 -17.21 -3.42 25.70
CA LYS A 73 -17.00 -3.23 27.15
C LYS A 73 -17.95 -2.15 27.69
N LEU A 74 -18.07 -1.03 26.96
CA LEU A 74 -18.98 0.06 27.35
C LEU A 74 -20.43 -0.40 27.36
N GLU A 75 -20.89 -1.15 26.34
CA GLU A 75 -22.22 -1.75 26.25
C GLU A 75 -22.50 -2.68 27.45
N ASN A 76 -21.53 -3.51 27.85
CA ASN A 76 -21.67 -4.40 28.99
C ASN A 76 -21.73 -3.68 30.33
N GLU A 77 -20.97 -2.58 30.51
CA GLU A 77 -20.99 -1.76 31.70
C GLU A 77 -22.30 -1.01 31.89
N GLU A 78 -22.90 -0.51 30.81
CA GLU A 78 -24.24 0.12 30.88
C GLU A 78 -25.33 -0.84 31.28
N ASN A 79 -25.18 -2.11 30.89
CA ASN A 79 -26.14 -3.16 31.25
C ASN A 79 -25.89 -3.79 32.63
N ALA A 80 -24.79 -3.41 33.31
CA ALA A 80 -24.43 -3.94 34.63
C ALA A 80 -25.12 -3.15 35.77
N PRO A 81 -25.41 -3.80 36.93
CA PRO A 81 -25.87 -3.07 38.11
C PRO A 81 -24.86 -1.99 38.55
N GLN A 82 -25.32 -0.80 38.88
CA GLN A 82 -24.53 0.42 39.16
C GLN A 82 -23.44 0.30 40.26
N ASP A 83 -23.35 -0.81 40.96
CA ASP A 83 -22.37 -1.00 42.05
C ASP A 83 -20.99 -1.52 41.61
N ALA A 84 -20.74 -1.79 40.29
CA ALA A 84 -19.54 -2.47 39.81
C ALA A 84 -18.52 -1.55 39.07
N SER A 85 -18.84 -0.29 38.84
CA SER A 85 -18.03 0.61 38.01
C SER A 85 -16.93 1.26 38.84
N GLY A 86 -15.68 0.79 38.67
CA GLY A 86 -14.48 1.35 39.30
C GLY A 86 -13.80 2.47 38.50
N ASP A 87 -14.33 2.88 37.35
CA ASP A 87 -13.75 3.91 36.51
C ASP A 87 -14.47 5.26 36.71
N ASN A 88 -13.68 6.32 36.87
CA ASN A 88 -14.18 7.66 37.25
C ASN A 88 -14.78 8.45 36.07
N LYS A 89 -14.77 7.91 34.82
CA LYS A 89 -15.36 8.55 33.64
C LYS A 89 -16.81 8.10 33.46
N GLN A 90 -17.68 9.05 33.13
CA GLN A 90 -19.05 8.72 32.79
C GLN A 90 -19.11 7.93 31.47
N PRO A 91 -20.05 6.99 31.28
CA PRO A 91 -20.19 6.25 30.05
C PRO A 91 -20.28 7.13 28.80
N GLN A 92 -20.97 8.26 28.88
CA GLN A 92 -21.06 9.24 27.80
C GLN A 92 -19.72 9.85 27.40
N ASP A 93 -18.83 10.18 28.37
CA ASP A 93 -17.49 10.71 28.06
C ASP A 93 -16.65 9.67 27.32
N ARG A 94 -16.82 8.40 27.66
CA ARG A 94 -16.12 7.28 27.00
C ARG A 94 -16.65 7.04 25.58
N ALA A 95 -17.95 7.10 25.38
CA ALA A 95 -18.57 7.00 24.06
C ALA A 95 -18.07 8.14 23.14
N GLU A 96 -17.98 9.37 23.65
CA GLU A 96 -17.43 10.49 22.89
C GLU A 96 -15.93 10.33 22.58
N ASP A 97 -15.14 9.77 23.51
CA ASP A 97 -13.74 9.46 23.24
C ASP A 97 -13.58 8.39 22.16
N LEU A 98 -14.42 7.35 22.14
CA LEU A 98 -14.46 6.33 21.09
C LEU A 98 -14.90 6.90 19.75
N ALA A 99 -15.93 7.78 19.75
CA ALA A 99 -16.38 8.47 18.54
C ALA A 99 -15.28 9.29 17.88
N LYS A 100 -14.49 10.01 18.66
CA LYS A 100 -13.34 10.77 18.14
C LYS A 100 -12.28 9.86 17.54
N GLN A 101 -11.98 8.71 18.16
CA GLN A 101 -11.04 7.74 17.61
C GLN A 101 -11.58 7.16 16.30
N GLN A 102 -12.89 6.91 16.23
CA GLN A 102 -13.55 6.42 15.03
C GLN A 102 -13.48 7.45 13.89
N GLU A 103 -13.67 8.74 14.17
CA GLU A 103 -13.50 9.81 13.17
C GLU A 103 -12.05 9.91 12.68
N MET A 104 -11.07 9.75 13.56
CA MET A 104 -9.66 9.72 13.17
C MET A 104 -9.38 8.53 12.24
N ALA A 105 -9.93 7.35 12.52
CA ALA A 105 -9.82 6.20 11.64
C ALA A 105 -10.47 6.44 10.26
N ALA A 106 -11.63 7.10 10.23
CA ALA A 106 -12.30 7.50 8.99
C ALA A 106 -11.47 8.48 8.14
N GLU A 107 -10.77 9.43 8.78
CA GLU A 107 -9.86 10.34 8.10
C GLU A 107 -8.62 9.63 7.55
N GLU A 108 -8.05 8.69 8.30
CA GLU A 108 -6.94 7.88 7.82
C GLU A 108 -7.37 6.98 6.65
N MET A 109 -8.60 6.46 6.65
CA MET A 109 -9.17 5.73 5.52
C MET A 109 -9.24 6.58 4.25
N LYS A 110 -9.69 7.84 4.33
CA LYS A 110 -9.71 8.77 3.18
C LYS A 110 -8.29 8.99 2.61
N LYS A 111 -7.32 9.19 3.48
CA LYS A 111 -5.91 9.33 3.04
C LYS A 111 -5.39 8.05 2.39
N LEU A 112 -5.86 6.90 2.83
CA LEU A 112 -5.53 5.61 2.23
C LEU A 112 -6.13 5.49 0.82
N GLU A 113 -7.40 5.87 0.63
CA GLU A 113 -8.05 5.93 -0.68
C GLU A 113 -7.32 6.88 -1.65
N GLU A 114 -6.93 8.08 -1.19
CA GLU A 114 -6.13 9.02 -1.98
C GLU A 114 -4.78 8.42 -2.38
N LYS A 115 -4.12 7.73 -1.45
CA LYS A 115 -2.85 7.05 -1.72
C LYS A 115 -2.99 5.90 -2.72
N MET A 116 -4.06 5.13 -2.64
CA MET A 116 -4.38 4.07 -3.60
C MET A 116 -4.55 4.63 -5.01
N GLU A 117 -5.24 5.77 -5.16
CA GLU A 117 -5.39 6.43 -6.46
C GLU A 117 -4.05 6.90 -7.03
N GLU A 118 -3.19 7.53 -6.21
CA GLU A 118 -1.84 7.91 -6.65
C GLU A 118 -1.01 6.71 -7.12
N VAL A 119 -1.14 5.58 -6.44
CA VAL A 119 -0.40 4.35 -6.79
C VAL A 119 -0.96 3.74 -8.06
N ARG A 120 -2.29 3.73 -8.25
CA ARG A 120 -2.95 3.30 -9.47
C ARG A 120 -2.42 4.07 -10.70
N GLU A 121 -2.37 5.42 -10.60
CA GLU A 121 -1.84 6.27 -11.68
C GLU A 121 -0.37 5.93 -12.01
N ARG A 122 0.46 5.69 -10.99
CA ARG A 122 1.85 5.27 -11.20
C ARG A 122 1.97 3.88 -11.82
N MET A 123 1.05 2.97 -11.48
CA MET A 123 1.00 1.63 -12.07
C MET A 123 0.65 1.68 -13.56
N GLU A 124 -0.21 2.60 -14.01
CA GLU A 124 -0.54 2.77 -15.43
C GLU A 124 0.68 3.12 -16.29
N GLU A 125 1.69 3.77 -15.71
CA GLU A 125 2.94 4.06 -16.39
C GLU A 125 3.87 2.84 -16.53
N LEU A 126 3.58 1.75 -15.83
CA LEU A 126 4.41 0.55 -15.79
C LEU A 126 3.85 -0.55 -16.69
N LYS A 127 4.72 -1.16 -17.47
CA LYS A 127 4.37 -2.36 -18.22
C LYS A 127 4.17 -3.53 -17.25
N ASN A 128 3.01 -4.20 -17.35
CA ASN A 128 2.65 -5.38 -16.54
C ASN A 128 2.46 -5.10 -15.02
N ALA A 129 2.19 -3.87 -14.60
CA ALA A 129 1.71 -3.61 -13.26
C ALA A 129 0.20 -3.93 -13.16
N PRO A 130 -0.28 -4.41 -12.02
CA PRO A 130 -1.69 -4.76 -11.81
C PRO A 130 -2.57 -3.50 -11.56
N SER A 131 -2.57 -2.57 -12.53
CA SER A 131 -3.30 -1.30 -12.42
C SER A 131 -4.81 -1.47 -12.46
N GLU A 132 -5.32 -2.46 -13.23
CA GLU A 132 -6.75 -2.76 -13.26
C GLU A 132 -7.22 -3.37 -11.95
N GLU A 133 -6.44 -4.28 -11.35
CA GLU A 133 -6.75 -4.87 -10.05
C GLU A 133 -6.76 -3.80 -8.95
N MET A 134 -5.86 -2.81 -9.02
CA MET A 134 -5.85 -1.67 -8.10
C MET A 134 -7.08 -0.78 -8.30
N LYS A 135 -7.48 -0.56 -9.54
CA LYS A 135 -8.69 0.18 -9.87
C LYS A 135 -9.93 -0.52 -9.33
N ASP A 136 -10.06 -1.82 -9.57
CA ASP A 136 -11.19 -2.61 -9.07
C ASP A 136 -11.25 -2.56 -7.53
N LEU A 137 -10.10 -2.67 -6.86
CA LEU A 137 -10.05 -2.56 -5.40
C LEU A 137 -10.47 -1.18 -4.91
N LEU A 138 -10.08 -0.11 -5.60
CA LEU A 138 -10.46 1.26 -5.25
C LEU A 138 -11.96 1.48 -5.49
N GLU A 139 -12.52 1.01 -6.62
CA GLU A 139 -13.94 1.05 -6.90
C GLU A 139 -14.74 0.29 -5.84
N ASP A 140 -14.34 -0.94 -5.49
CA ASP A 140 -14.95 -1.71 -4.39
C ASP A 140 -14.96 -0.91 -3.09
N THR A 141 -13.84 -0.27 -2.74
CA THR A 141 -13.70 0.53 -1.51
C THR A 141 -14.63 1.74 -1.49
N GLN A 142 -14.77 2.42 -2.63
CA GLN A 142 -15.65 3.57 -2.80
C GLN A 142 -17.12 3.16 -2.80
N ASP A 143 -17.48 2.08 -3.48
CA ASP A 143 -18.85 1.54 -3.51
C ASP A 143 -19.29 1.06 -2.12
N GLU A 144 -18.38 0.49 -1.35
CA GLU A 144 -18.63 0.09 0.03
C GLU A 144 -18.74 1.26 1.00
N GLN A 145 -18.31 2.47 0.59
CA GLN A 145 -18.35 3.71 1.38
C GLN A 145 -17.70 3.56 2.76
N ILE A 146 -16.53 2.92 2.82
CA ILE A 146 -15.90 2.53 4.09
C ILE A 146 -15.68 3.73 5.01
N SER A 147 -15.09 4.82 4.51
CA SER A 147 -14.84 6.03 5.30
C SER A 147 -16.12 6.71 5.80
N GLN A 148 -17.22 6.63 5.02
CA GLN A 148 -18.52 7.17 5.44
C GLN A 148 -19.16 6.31 6.52
N LYS A 149 -19.10 4.99 6.41
CA LYS A 149 -19.61 4.07 7.44
C LYS A 149 -18.82 4.16 8.74
N MET A 150 -17.51 4.41 8.67
CA MET A 150 -16.72 4.71 9.85
C MET A 150 -17.19 5.98 10.57
N ASN A 151 -17.52 7.04 9.81
CA ASN A 151 -18.13 8.25 10.41
C ASN A 151 -19.52 7.97 10.98
N GLN A 152 -20.33 7.12 10.33
CA GLN A 152 -21.63 6.69 10.87
C GLN A 152 -21.44 5.93 12.20
N ASN A 153 -20.46 5.03 12.31
CA ASN A 153 -20.14 4.37 13.57
C ASN A 153 -19.79 5.39 14.69
N ALA A 154 -19.13 6.50 14.33
CA ALA A 154 -18.84 7.58 15.29
C ALA A 154 -20.12 8.30 15.76
N ASP A 155 -21.07 8.52 14.88
CA ASP A 155 -22.37 9.12 15.22
C ASP A 155 -23.19 8.15 16.08
N GLU A 156 -23.23 6.86 15.75
CA GLU A 156 -23.88 5.80 16.54
C GLU A 156 -23.30 5.72 17.97
N LEU A 157 -21.97 5.87 18.13
CA LEU A 157 -21.35 5.96 19.45
C LEU A 157 -21.84 7.17 20.26
N ARG A 158 -22.00 8.35 19.64
CA ARG A 158 -22.52 9.56 20.29
C ARG A 158 -23.99 9.45 20.66
N GLU A 159 -24.77 8.76 19.84
CA GLU A 159 -26.19 8.50 20.06
C GLU A 159 -26.41 7.34 21.06
N ASN A 160 -25.32 6.75 21.56
CA ASN A 160 -25.33 5.59 22.46
C ASN A 160 -25.93 4.34 21.84
N GLU A 161 -25.88 4.22 20.51
CA GLU A 161 -26.25 3.03 19.74
C GLU A 161 -25.06 2.06 19.68
N LEU A 162 -24.63 1.59 20.87
CA LEU A 162 -23.36 0.86 21.02
C LEU A 162 -23.33 -0.48 20.28
N GLN A 163 -24.47 -1.13 20.13
CA GLN A 163 -24.57 -2.41 19.43
C GLN A 163 -24.38 -2.23 17.92
N GLU A 164 -24.99 -1.20 17.35
CA GLU A 164 -24.88 -0.82 15.95
C GLU A 164 -23.45 -0.42 15.63
N ALA A 165 -22.87 0.49 16.39
CA ALA A 165 -21.49 0.94 16.25
C ALA A 165 -20.49 -0.25 16.30
N LYS A 166 -20.63 -1.14 17.27
CA LYS A 166 -19.79 -2.36 17.38
C LYS A 166 -19.88 -3.24 16.14
N GLN A 167 -21.10 -3.49 15.63
CA GLN A 167 -21.29 -4.29 14.42
C GLN A 167 -20.69 -3.62 13.19
N GLY A 168 -20.86 -2.31 13.08
CA GLY A 168 -20.25 -1.48 12.04
C GLY A 168 -18.71 -1.60 12.08
N GLN A 169 -18.10 -1.38 13.23
CA GLN A 169 -16.66 -1.49 13.46
C GLN A 169 -16.12 -2.88 13.09
N GLN A 170 -16.77 -3.96 13.52
CA GLN A 170 -16.37 -5.32 13.15
C GLN A 170 -16.43 -5.56 11.64
N LYS A 171 -17.43 -5.01 10.98
CA LYS A 171 -17.56 -5.10 9.53
C LYS A 171 -16.43 -4.32 8.82
N MET A 172 -16.14 -3.10 9.29
CA MET A 172 -15.04 -2.30 8.73
C MET A 172 -13.70 -3.00 8.91
N SER A 173 -13.43 -3.59 10.08
CA SER A 173 -12.23 -4.40 10.29
C SER A 173 -12.09 -5.55 9.29
N GLN A 174 -13.16 -6.27 9.02
CA GLN A 174 -13.14 -7.37 8.03
C GLN A 174 -12.86 -6.85 6.62
N GLN A 175 -13.50 -5.76 6.20
CA GLN A 175 -13.30 -5.15 4.88
C GLN A 175 -11.86 -4.65 4.70
N LEU A 176 -11.28 -4.01 5.71
CA LEU A 176 -9.90 -3.56 5.71
C LEU A 176 -8.90 -4.71 5.67
N SER A 177 -9.18 -5.82 6.39
CA SER A 177 -8.36 -7.03 6.29
C SER A 177 -8.40 -7.65 4.90
N GLN A 178 -9.56 -7.64 4.23
CA GLN A 178 -9.69 -8.12 2.85
C GLN A 178 -8.94 -7.21 1.87
N MET A 179 -9.00 -5.89 2.06
CA MET A 179 -8.21 -4.92 1.30
C MET A 179 -6.71 -5.21 1.43
N ALA A 180 -6.21 -5.39 2.64
CA ALA A 180 -4.81 -5.72 2.88
C ALA A 180 -4.40 -7.03 2.19
N ALA A 181 -5.24 -8.07 2.23
CA ALA A 181 -4.99 -9.33 1.56
C ALA A 181 -4.94 -9.18 0.03
N LYS A 182 -5.87 -8.41 -0.57
CA LYS A 182 -5.84 -8.11 -2.02
C LYS A 182 -4.58 -7.34 -2.40
N MET A 183 -4.11 -6.41 -1.57
CA MET A 183 -2.84 -5.70 -1.78
C MET A 183 -1.65 -6.66 -1.79
N ASP A 184 -1.58 -7.61 -0.87
CA ASP A 184 -0.52 -8.62 -0.83
C ASP A 184 -0.54 -9.54 -2.08
N GLU A 185 -1.71 -9.96 -2.54
CA GLU A 185 -1.87 -10.72 -3.78
C GLU A 185 -1.36 -9.94 -5.01
N MET A 186 -1.69 -8.65 -5.13
CA MET A 186 -1.19 -7.80 -6.21
C MET A 186 0.33 -7.65 -6.17
N LYS A 187 0.92 -7.49 -4.99
CA LYS A 187 2.38 -7.45 -4.81
C LYS A 187 3.04 -8.74 -5.29
N MET A 188 2.51 -9.90 -4.89
CA MET A 188 3.01 -11.20 -5.32
C MET A 188 2.92 -11.37 -6.84
N SER A 189 1.83 -10.93 -7.45
CA SER A 189 1.63 -10.94 -8.91
C SER A 189 2.71 -10.09 -9.61
N MET A 190 2.94 -8.88 -9.14
CA MET A 190 3.94 -7.97 -9.69
C MET A 190 5.36 -8.53 -9.56
N GLN A 191 5.72 -9.12 -8.41
CA GLN A 191 7.01 -9.77 -8.20
C GLN A 191 7.20 -10.99 -9.11
N GLY A 192 6.15 -11.79 -9.29
CA GLY A 192 6.17 -12.96 -10.19
C GLY A 192 6.39 -12.56 -11.66
N ALA A 193 5.73 -11.51 -12.13
CA ALA A 193 5.92 -10.97 -13.47
C ALA A 193 7.36 -10.47 -13.69
N GLN A 194 7.93 -9.77 -12.71
CA GLN A 194 9.30 -9.28 -12.77
C GLN A 194 10.34 -10.40 -12.80
N MET A 195 10.13 -11.47 -12.01
CA MET A 195 11.01 -12.64 -12.03
C MET A 195 11.01 -13.32 -13.41
N GLN A 196 9.86 -13.44 -14.07
CA GLN A 196 9.76 -14.00 -15.41
C GLN A 196 10.51 -13.15 -16.45
N LEU A 197 10.40 -11.81 -16.38
CA LEU A 197 11.13 -10.89 -17.25
C LEU A 197 12.65 -11.02 -17.06
N ASN A 198 13.12 -11.13 -15.82
CA ASN A 198 14.52 -11.31 -15.52
C ASN A 198 15.07 -12.64 -16.05
N ILE A 199 14.30 -13.73 -15.92
CA ILE A 199 14.68 -15.05 -16.47
C ILE A 199 14.76 -15.00 -18.00
N ALA A 200 13.80 -14.34 -18.66
CA ALA A 200 13.81 -14.17 -20.11
C ALA A 200 15.02 -13.35 -20.59
N ALA A 201 15.36 -12.26 -19.89
CA ALA A 201 16.51 -11.42 -20.19
C ALA A 201 17.85 -12.19 -20.01
N ILE A 202 17.96 -13.01 -18.96
CA ILE A 202 19.14 -13.86 -18.72
C ILE A 202 19.28 -14.90 -19.84
N ARG A 203 18.18 -15.52 -20.27
CA ARG A 203 18.18 -16.51 -21.35
C ARG A 203 18.65 -15.91 -22.66
N MET A 204 18.12 -14.69 -23.03
CA MET A 204 18.55 -13.97 -24.24
C MET A 204 20.03 -13.53 -24.18
N ALA A 205 20.59 -13.30 -23.00
CA ALA A 205 22.00 -12.93 -22.83
C ALA A 205 22.97 -14.13 -22.93
N LEU A 206 22.45 -15.35 -22.83
CA LEU A 206 23.23 -16.60 -22.91
C LEU A 206 23.19 -17.24 -24.31
N GLU A 207 22.30 -16.81 -25.21
CA GLU A 207 22.24 -17.17 -26.62
C GLU A 207 23.10 -16.23 -27.49
#